data_168e9e3d1f2561aaf284e1fd37a23ba7
#
_entry.id   168e9e3d1f2561aaf284e1fd37a23ba7
#
_cell.length_a   1.000
_cell.length_b   1.000
_cell.length_c   1.000
_cell.angle_alpha   90.00
_cell.angle_beta   90.00
_cell.angle_gamma   90.00
#
_symmetry.space_group_name_H-M   'P 1'
#
loop_
_entity.id
_entity.type
_entity.pdbx_description
1 polymer ?
#
loop_
_entity_poly.entity_id
_entity_poly.type
_entity_poly.pdbx_seq_one_letter_code
_entity_poly.pdbx_strand_id
1 'polypeptide(L)' 'MINNNKINDQLICLKTGSKAQIIDYFDKDKVQYAKIKIDVEFGNTSVQILRSLQLNEIDSYFSLS' A
#
# COMPACT_ATOMS: atom_id res chain seq x y z
N MET A 1 -11.37 -1.34 -8.91
CA MET A 1 -10.03 -1.91 -9.13
C MET A 1 -8.97 -0.83 -9.05
N ILE A 2 -7.84 -1.17 -8.49
CA ILE A 2 -6.76 -0.20 -8.35
C ILE A 2 -5.62 -0.47 -9.31
N ASN A 3 -5.91 -1.00 -10.48
CA ASN A 3 -4.88 -1.32 -11.48
C ASN A 3 -4.21 -0.09 -12.08
N ASN A 4 -4.86 1.05 -11.98
CA ASN A 4 -4.35 2.29 -12.55
C ASN A 4 -3.69 3.20 -11.52
N ASN A 5 -3.41 2.67 -10.35
CA ASN A 5 -2.75 3.45 -9.32
C ASN A 5 -1.37 3.88 -9.78
N LYS A 6 -1.00 5.06 -9.40
CA LYS A 6 0.29 5.64 -9.71
C LYS A 6 1.14 5.71 -8.45
N ILE A 7 2.45 5.90 -8.65
CA ILE A 7 3.33 6.15 -7.52
C ILE A 7 2.81 7.37 -6.77
N ASN A 8 2.83 7.30 -5.46
CA ASN A 8 2.33 8.31 -4.52
C ASN A 8 0.81 8.36 -4.38
N ASP A 9 0.08 7.42 -4.98
CA ASP A 9 -1.34 7.31 -4.72
C ASP A 9 -1.57 6.98 -3.25
N GLN A 10 -2.56 7.63 -2.67
CA GLN A 10 -2.89 7.40 -1.27
C GLN A 10 -3.94 6.31 -1.14
N LEU A 11 -3.71 5.45 -0.17
CA LEU A 11 -4.57 4.31 0.11
C LEU A 11 -4.95 4.30 1.58
N ILE A 12 -6.00 3.54 1.89
CA ILE A 12 -6.40 3.30 3.28
C ILE A 12 -6.46 1.80 3.50
N CYS A 13 -5.80 1.33 4.55
CA CYS A 13 -5.85 -0.07 4.93
C CYS A 13 -7.25 -0.43 5.41
N LEU A 14 -7.88 -1.40 4.76
CA LEU A 14 -9.25 -1.77 5.07
C LEU A 14 -9.40 -2.33 6.47
N LYS A 15 -8.37 -3.00 6.96
CA LYS A 15 -8.44 -3.68 8.24
C LYS A 15 -8.25 -2.72 9.43
N THR A 16 -7.39 -1.73 9.28
CA THR A 16 -7.00 -0.86 10.39
C THR A 16 -7.37 0.60 10.20
N GLY A 17 -7.71 0.99 8.96
CA GLY A 17 -7.93 2.38 8.63
C GLY A 17 -6.67 3.20 8.52
N SER A 18 -5.49 2.56 8.60
CA SER A 18 -4.23 3.28 8.51
C SER A 18 -4.02 3.84 7.12
N LYS A 19 -3.39 5.00 7.05
CA LYS A 19 -3.05 5.61 5.77
C LYS A 19 -1.84 4.90 5.17
N ALA A 20 -1.85 4.77 3.86
CA ALA A 20 -0.76 4.13 3.14
C ALA A 20 -0.52 4.85 1.84
N GLN A 21 0.62 4.58 1.22
CA GLN A 21 1.01 5.24 -0.01
C GLN A 21 1.84 4.28 -0.85
N ILE A 22 1.55 4.24 -2.14
CA ILE A 22 2.37 3.46 -3.06
C ILE A 22 3.61 4.28 -3.39
N ILE A 23 4.79 3.72 -3.13
CA ILE A 23 6.04 4.43 -3.34
C ILE A 23 6.84 3.87 -4.49
N ASP A 24 6.54 2.66 -4.95
CA ASP A 24 7.28 2.09 -6.07
C ASP A 24 6.53 0.90 -6.64
N TYR A 25 6.88 0.51 -7.85
CA TYR A 25 6.42 -0.71 -8.50
C TYR A 25 7.62 -1.51 -8.95
N PHE A 26 7.52 -2.82 -8.91
CA PHE A 26 8.60 -3.67 -9.42
C PHE A 26 8.03 -5.01 -9.89
N ASP A 27 8.79 -5.69 -10.73
CA ASP A 27 8.43 -7.02 -11.24
C ASP A 27 9.34 -8.05 -10.62
N LYS A 28 8.75 -9.18 -10.25
CA LYS A 28 9.52 -10.31 -9.75
C LYS A 28 8.87 -11.58 -10.29
N ASP A 29 9.66 -12.43 -10.96
CA ASP A 29 9.16 -13.69 -11.51
C ASP A 29 7.94 -13.49 -12.41
N LYS A 30 7.96 -12.45 -13.22
CA LYS A 30 6.88 -12.10 -14.15
C LYS A 30 5.60 -11.67 -13.45
N VAL A 31 5.67 -11.33 -12.17
CA VAL A 31 4.55 -10.83 -11.39
C VAL A 31 4.85 -9.41 -10.99
N GLN A 32 3.85 -8.55 -11.11
CA GLN A 32 3.99 -7.15 -10.72
C GLN A 32 3.63 -6.95 -9.26
N TYR A 33 4.48 -6.20 -8.56
CA TYR A 33 4.31 -5.87 -7.15
C TYR A 33 4.32 -4.36 -6.97
N ALA A 34 3.69 -3.91 -5.90
CA ALA A 34 3.78 -2.53 -5.46
C ALA A 34 4.43 -2.50 -4.09
N LYS A 35 5.33 -1.55 -3.88
CA LYS A 35 5.91 -1.29 -2.56
C LYS A 35 5.05 -0.21 -1.91
N ILE A 36 4.53 -0.51 -0.73
CA ILE A 36 3.59 0.35 -0.03
C ILE A 36 4.17 0.75 1.31
N LYS A 37 4.10 2.03 1.62
CA LYS A 37 4.48 2.58 2.91
C LYS A 37 3.22 2.81 3.71
N ILE A 38 3.11 2.18 4.88
CA ILE A 38 1.95 2.26 5.74
C ILE A 38 2.31 3.05 6.99
N ASP A 39 1.51 4.07 7.30
CA ASP A 39 1.70 4.88 8.50
C ASP A 39 0.87 4.29 9.63
N VAL A 40 1.54 3.85 10.69
CA VAL A 40 0.88 3.28 11.87
C VAL A 40 1.15 4.18 13.06
N GLU A 41 0.11 4.53 13.79
CA GLU A 41 0.24 5.39 14.96
C GLU A 41 0.14 4.57 16.24
N PHE A 42 1.08 4.82 17.15
CA PHE A 42 1.09 4.21 18.47
C PHE A 42 1.15 5.33 19.50
N GLY A 43 0.03 5.69 20.08
CA GLY A 43 -0.01 6.79 21.04
C GLY A 43 0.50 8.07 20.41
N ASN A 44 1.61 8.61 20.94
CA ASN A 44 2.19 9.84 20.40
C ASN A 44 3.29 9.60 19.38
N THR A 45 3.49 8.35 18.99
CA THR A 45 4.56 7.97 18.06
C THR A 45 3.94 7.39 16.81
N SER A 46 4.52 7.70 15.65
CA SER A 46 4.12 7.07 14.41
C SER A 46 5.28 6.27 13.85
N VAL A 47 4.96 5.14 13.22
CA VAL A 47 5.93 4.24 12.61
C VAL A 47 5.51 3.99 11.19
N GLN A 48 6.48 3.93 10.28
CA GLN A 48 6.21 3.61 8.89
C GLN A 48 6.67 2.19 8.60
N ILE A 49 5.78 1.41 8.00
CA ILE A 49 6.04 0.02 7.66
C ILE A 49 6.04 -0.11 6.15
N LEU A 50 7.04 -0.78 5.61
CA LEU A 50 7.12 -1.05 4.18
C LEU A 50 6.64 -2.47 3.89
N ARG A 51 5.74 -2.60 2.94
CA ARG A 51 5.21 -3.89 2.51
C ARG A 51 5.22 -3.97 0.99
N SER A 52 5.42 -5.18 0.48
CA SER A 52 5.31 -5.43 -0.96
C SER A 52 4.15 -6.38 -1.19
N LEU A 53 3.25 -6.00 -2.09
CA LEU A 53 2.07 -6.79 -2.43
C LEU A 53 1.95 -6.91 -3.94
N GLN A 54 1.41 -8.03 -4.39
CA GLN A 54 1.04 -8.16 -5.80
C GLN A 54 -0.07 -7.16 -6.11
N LEU A 55 -0.07 -6.63 -7.34
CA LEU A 55 -1.07 -5.64 -7.71
C LEU A 55 -2.49 -6.15 -7.51
N ASN A 56 -2.73 -7.44 -7.80
CA ASN A 56 -4.06 -8.00 -7.65
C ASN A 56 -4.47 -8.19 -6.19
N GLU A 57 -3.54 -8.09 -5.25
CA GLU A 57 -3.85 -8.21 -3.82
C GLU A 57 -4.18 -6.87 -3.17
N ILE A 58 -3.81 -5.77 -3.81
CA ILE A 58 -3.99 -4.45 -3.20
C ILE A 58 -5.46 -4.18 -2.91
N ASP A 59 -6.35 -4.55 -3.83
CA ASP A 59 -7.79 -4.34 -3.67
C ASP A 59 -8.34 -5.08 -2.46
N SER A 60 -7.69 -6.17 -2.03
CA SER A 60 -8.15 -6.98 -0.90
C SER A 60 -7.79 -6.35 0.44
N TYR A 61 -6.75 -5.52 0.48
CA TYR A 61 -6.24 -4.97 1.73
C TYR A 61 -6.37 -3.46 1.83
N PHE A 62 -6.53 -2.77 0.71
CA PHE A 62 -6.55 -1.31 0.68
C PHE A 62 -7.65 -0.81 -0.23
N SER A 63 -8.09 0.42 0.06
CA SER A 63 -8.97 1.15 -0.85
C SER A 63 -8.31 2.49 -1.18
N LEU A 64 -8.74 3.11 -2.26
CA LEU A 64 -8.28 4.46 -2.59
C LEU A 64 -8.86 5.45 -1.56
N SER A 65 -8.02 6.35 -1.14
CA SER A 65 -8.48 7.35 -0.18
C SER A 65 -9.18 8.52 -0.88
#